data_1c37db4a41a45012653a4533655374bf
#
_entry.id   1c37db4a41a45012653a4533655374bf
#
_cell.length_a   1.000
_cell.length_b   1.000
_cell.length_c   1.000
_cell.angle_alpha   90.00
_cell.angle_beta   90.00
_cell.angle_gamma   90.00
#
_symmetry.space_group_name_H-M   'P 1'
#
loop_
_entity.id
_entity.type
_entity.pdbx_description
1 polymer ?
#
loop_
_entity_poly.entity_id
_entity_poly.type
_entity_poly.pdbx_seq_one_letter_code
_entity_poly.pdbx_strand_id
1 'polypeptide(L)'
;GNRIQKILLTASGGPFRGKREEDLLNVKVEDALKHPNWSMGRKITIDSSTMVNKGLEVIEAKWLFDVSVDQIQVVVQPQSIIHSMVEYEDGAVIAQLGTPDMKLPIQYALYYPERRYLPGDRLDFSTLSQITFEKPDMETFYGLKLAYEAGRKGGSLPTVFNAANERAVAMFLGRQIAYLEIPEIISACMENHKNIADPTVEEILKTERET
;
A
#
# COMPACT_ATOMS: atom_id res chain seq x y z
N GLY A 1 6.63 -20.09 -20.34
CA GLY A 1 6.60 -18.67 -19.93
C GLY A 1 7.32 -18.53 -18.61
N ASN A 2 7.85 -17.35 -18.35
CA ASN A 2 8.55 -17.04 -17.11
C ASN A 2 7.54 -17.05 -15.96
N ARG A 3 7.65 -18.00 -15.02
CA ARG A 3 6.76 -18.08 -13.87
C ARG A 3 7.24 -17.15 -12.76
N ILE A 4 6.30 -16.38 -12.23
CA ILE A 4 6.53 -15.49 -11.09
C ILE A 4 6.57 -16.34 -9.82
N GLN A 5 7.66 -16.29 -9.09
CA GLN A 5 7.79 -16.87 -7.76
C GLN A 5 7.20 -15.92 -6.71
N LYS A 6 7.58 -14.62 -6.79
CA LYS A 6 7.06 -13.57 -5.90
C LYS A 6 6.97 -12.22 -6.61
N ILE A 7 6.05 -11.41 -6.15
CA ILE A 7 6.01 -9.98 -6.40
C ILE A 7 6.49 -9.28 -5.13
N LEU A 8 7.47 -8.39 -5.27
CA LEU A 8 8.04 -7.61 -4.17
C LEU A 8 7.54 -6.17 -4.32
N LEU A 9 6.53 -5.80 -3.52
CA LEU A 9 5.99 -4.44 -3.50
C LEU A 9 6.83 -3.58 -2.57
N THR A 10 7.45 -2.54 -3.10
CA THR A 10 8.23 -1.61 -2.30
C THR A 10 7.36 -0.52 -1.67
N ALA A 11 7.66 -0.16 -0.44
CA ALA A 11 7.05 0.93 0.30
C ALA A 11 8.12 1.87 0.83
N SER A 12 7.84 3.18 0.93
CA SER A 12 8.75 4.12 1.62
C SER A 12 8.81 3.88 3.13
N GLY A 13 7.78 3.24 3.68
CA GLY A 13 7.56 3.07 5.11
C GLY A 13 6.77 4.21 5.76
N GLY A 14 6.42 5.25 4.99
CA GLY A 14 5.65 6.40 5.49
C GLY A 14 6.43 7.30 6.46
N PRO A 15 5.77 8.32 7.02
CA PRO A 15 6.40 9.31 7.92
C PRO A 15 6.76 8.75 9.30
N PHE A 16 6.19 7.61 9.68
CA PHE A 16 6.38 7.00 11.00
C PHE A 16 7.28 5.77 11.00
N ARG A 17 8.00 5.53 9.91
CA ARG A 17 8.97 4.44 9.83
C ARG A 17 9.94 4.46 11.01
N GLY A 18 10.11 3.33 11.70
CA GLY A 18 10.95 3.18 12.89
C GLY A 18 10.33 3.68 14.20
N LYS A 19 9.09 4.17 14.18
CA LYS A 19 8.30 4.47 15.37
C LYS A 19 7.63 3.21 15.90
N ARG A 20 7.38 3.18 17.21
CA ARG A 20 6.59 2.16 17.89
C ARG A 20 5.19 2.69 18.20
N GLU A 21 4.28 1.83 18.58
CA GLU A 21 2.91 2.19 18.92
C GLU A 21 2.84 3.29 19.98
N GLU A 22 3.68 3.22 21.02
CA GLU A 22 3.78 4.22 22.09
C GLU A 22 4.15 5.62 21.58
N ASP A 23 4.95 5.71 20.50
CA ASP A 23 5.28 6.98 19.84
C ASP A 23 4.11 7.55 19.03
N LEU A 24 3.12 6.73 18.69
CA LEU A 24 1.99 7.08 17.84
C LEU A 24 0.74 7.51 18.59
N LEU A 25 0.69 7.33 19.91
CA LEU A 25 -0.45 7.67 20.77
C LEU A 25 -0.94 9.11 20.61
N ASN A 26 -0.03 10.05 20.37
CA ASN A 26 -0.34 11.49 20.30
C ASN A 26 -0.13 12.09 18.91
N VAL A 27 -0.11 11.23 17.86
CA VAL A 27 0.05 11.69 16.47
C VAL A 27 -1.12 12.56 16.05
N LYS A 28 -0.81 13.74 15.53
CA LYS A 28 -1.78 14.70 15.00
C LYS A 28 -1.89 14.53 13.47
N VAL A 29 -2.99 15.03 12.93
CA VAL A 29 -3.24 15.05 11.48
C VAL A 29 -2.06 15.65 10.72
N GLU A 30 -1.50 16.75 11.23
CA GLU A 30 -0.38 17.47 10.63
C GLU A 30 0.91 16.62 10.55
N ASP A 31 1.11 15.73 11.52
CA ASP A 31 2.28 14.84 11.53
C ASP A 31 2.13 13.71 10.53
N ALA A 32 0.93 13.12 10.45
CA ALA A 32 0.63 12.05 9.52
C ALA A 32 0.59 12.52 8.05
N LEU A 33 0.38 13.82 7.81
CA LEU A 33 0.39 14.41 6.46
C LEU A 33 1.79 14.75 5.93
N LYS A 34 2.86 14.55 6.72
CA LYS A 34 4.25 14.82 6.32
C LYS A 34 4.89 13.59 5.65
N HIS A 35 4.55 13.32 4.38
CA HIS A 35 5.20 12.21 3.67
C HIS A 35 6.66 12.58 3.29
N PRO A 36 7.67 11.68 3.54
CA PRO A 36 9.08 12.03 3.35
C PRO A 36 9.49 12.23 1.88
N ASN A 37 8.87 11.53 0.93
CA ASN A 37 9.33 11.46 -0.46
C ASN A 37 8.28 11.94 -1.49
N TRP A 38 6.99 11.93 -1.14
CA TRP A 38 5.91 12.18 -2.08
C TRP A 38 5.02 13.35 -1.64
N SER A 39 4.64 14.19 -2.61
CA SER A 39 3.58 15.18 -2.43
C SER A 39 2.28 14.59 -2.99
N MET A 40 1.35 14.24 -2.11
CA MET A 40 0.14 13.50 -2.45
C MET A 40 -1.11 14.15 -1.83
N GLY A 41 -2.29 13.66 -2.22
CA GLY A 41 -3.54 14.01 -1.58
C GLY A 41 -3.59 13.60 -0.11
N ARG A 42 -4.45 14.25 0.69
CA ARG A 42 -4.51 14.03 2.14
C ARG A 42 -4.84 12.58 2.50
N LYS A 43 -5.85 11.99 1.84
CA LYS A 43 -6.30 10.61 2.13
C LYS A 43 -5.17 9.61 1.92
N ILE A 44 -4.56 9.56 0.74
CA ILE A 44 -3.50 8.61 0.41
C ILE A 44 -2.24 8.83 1.28
N THR A 45 -2.01 10.06 1.76
CA THR A 45 -0.89 10.33 2.69
C THR A 45 -1.13 9.66 4.04
N ILE A 46 -2.37 9.67 4.56
CA ILE A 46 -2.73 8.92 5.76
C ILE A 46 -2.62 7.41 5.50
N ASP A 47 -3.13 6.91 4.38
CA ASP A 47 -3.01 5.48 4.01
C ASP A 47 -1.55 5.03 3.92
N SER A 48 -0.66 5.90 3.43
CA SER A 48 0.77 5.63 3.42
C SER A 48 1.34 5.57 4.84
N SER A 49 0.89 6.47 5.74
CA SER A 49 1.35 6.52 7.12
C SER A 49 0.97 5.28 7.93
N THR A 50 -0.20 4.71 7.66
CA THR A 50 -0.73 3.49 8.30
C THR A 50 -0.33 2.20 7.60
N MET A 51 0.36 2.30 6.46
CA MET A 51 0.65 1.23 5.51
C MET A 51 -0.59 0.56 4.89
N VAL A 52 -1.78 1.11 5.08
CA VAL A 52 -3.01 0.65 4.41
C VAL A 52 -2.89 0.80 2.90
N ASN A 53 -2.29 1.88 2.38
CA ASN A 53 -2.07 2.04 0.94
C ASN A 53 -1.31 0.84 0.36
N LYS A 54 -0.25 0.42 1.02
CA LYS A 54 0.51 -0.76 0.58
C LYS A 54 -0.31 -2.06 0.71
N GLY A 55 -1.19 -2.11 1.68
CA GLY A 55 -2.16 -3.20 1.84
C GLY A 55 -3.16 -3.27 0.68
N LEU A 56 -3.69 -2.14 0.23
CA LEU A 56 -4.55 -2.07 -0.96
C LEU A 56 -3.81 -2.53 -2.21
N GLU A 57 -2.55 -2.11 -2.38
CA GLU A 57 -1.70 -2.56 -3.49
C GLU A 57 -1.42 -4.08 -3.46
N VAL A 58 -1.36 -4.71 -2.28
CA VAL A 58 -1.29 -6.19 -2.17
C VAL A 58 -2.54 -6.83 -2.75
N ILE A 59 -3.72 -6.31 -2.41
CA ILE A 59 -5.00 -6.81 -2.94
C ILE A 59 -5.09 -6.59 -4.45
N GLU A 60 -4.68 -5.42 -4.94
CA GLU A 60 -4.61 -5.11 -6.38
C GLU A 60 -3.68 -6.06 -7.13
N ALA A 61 -2.46 -6.26 -6.62
CA ALA A 61 -1.47 -7.11 -7.27
C ALA A 61 -1.95 -8.57 -7.41
N LYS A 62 -2.68 -9.09 -6.42
CA LYS A 62 -3.32 -10.41 -6.50
C LYS A 62 -4.19 -10.54 -7.74
N TRP A 63 -5.02 -9.54 -8.02
CA TRP A 63 -5.95 -9.56 -9.15
C TRP A 63 -5.29 -9.22 -10.48
N LEU A 64 -4.38 -8.23 -10.49
CA LEU A 64 -3.73 -7.78 -11.73
C LEU A 64 -2.77 -8.83 -12.31
N PHE A 65 -2.13 -9.62 -11.45
CA PHE A 65 -1.11 -10.57 -11.87
C PHE A 65 -1.53 -12.04 -11.71
N ASP A 66 -2.76 -12.30 -11.26
CA ASP A 66 -3.30 -13.63 -11.02
C ASP A 66 -2.37 -14.50 -10.14
N VAL A 67 -1.95 -13.93 -9.03
CA VAL A 67 -1.08 -14.57 -8.03
C VAL A 67 -1.78 -14.69 -6.69
N SER A 68 -1.33 -15.62 -5.86
CA SER A 68 -1.82 -15.71 -4.48
C SER A 68 -1.29 -14.53 -3.64
N VAL A 69 -2.03 -14.14 -2.60
CA VAL A 69 -1.59 -13.11 -1.65
C VAL A 69 -0.24 -13.48 -1.03
N ASP A 70 0.02 -14.77 -0.81
CA ASP A 70 1.27 -15.26 -0.21
C ASP A 70 2.49 -15.17 -1.15
N GLN A 71 2.26 -14.96 -2.45
CA GLN A 71 3.29 -14.64 -3.42
C GLN A 71 3.61 -13.13 -3.49
N ILE A 72 2.90 -12.29 -2.72
CA ILE A 72 3.13 -10.85 -2.71
C ILE A 72 3.78 -10.50 -1.37
N GLN A 73 5.00 -10.00 -1.43
CA GLN A 73 5.78 -9.59 -0.27
C GLN A 73 5.99 -8.08 -0.28
N VAL A 74 5.60 -7.41 0.80
CA VAL A 74 5.94 -6.00 1.00
C VAL A 74 7.35 -5.87 1.55
N VAL A 75 8.11 -4.94 0.99
CA VAL A 75 9.47 -4.59 1.40
C VAL A 75 9.57 -3.09 1.57
N VAL A 76 10.10 -2.62 2.69
CA VAL A 76 10.34 -1.19 2.90
C VAL A 76 11.66 -0.80 2.23
N GLN A 77 11.60 0.19 1.33
CA GLN A 77 12.73 0.79 0.62
C GLN A 77 12.65 2.30 0.79
N PRO A 78 13.32 2.85 1.82
CA PRO A 78 13.11 4.24 2.26
C PRO A 78 13.43 5.30 1.23
N GLN A 79 14.39 5.03 0.33
CA GLN A 79 14.81 5.98 -0.70
C GLN A 79 13.77 6.13 -1.82
N SER A 80 12.76 5.25 -1.90
CA SER A 80 11.69 5.25 -2.92
C SER A 80 12.21 5.33 -4.36
N ILE A 81 13.28 4.59 -4.64
CA ILE A 81 13.92 4.52 -5.97
C ILE A 81 13.49 3.25 -6.71
N ILE A 82 13.28 2.16 -5.99
CA ILE A 82 12.76 0.91 -6.54
C ILE A 82 11.24 0.90 -6.37
N HIS A 83 10.53 0.77 -7.50
CA HIS A 83 9.06 0.86 -7.54
C HIS A 83 8.40 -0.48 -7.86
N SER A 84 8.88 -1.53 -7.33
CA SER A 84 8.52 -2.94 -7.33
C SER A 84 9.57 -3.82 -8.00
N MET A 85 9.51 -5.12 -7.65
CA MET A 85 10.40 -6.14 -8.18
C MET A 85 9.61 -7.42 -8.41
N VAL A 86 10.09 -8.24 -9.34
CA VAL A 86 9.55 -9.58 -9.61
C VAL A 86 10.69 -10.58 -9.44
N GLU A 87 10.47 -11.57 -8.58
CA GLU A 87 11.33 -12.74 -8.43
C GLU A 87 10.75 -13.88 -9.25
N TYR A 88 11.56 -14.50 -10.09
CA TYR A 88 11.20 -15.65 -10.91
C TYR A 88 11.62 -16.97 -10.27
N GLU A 89 11.09 -18.09 -10.80
CA GLU A 89 11.38 -19.45 -10.27
C GLU A 89 12.87 -19.82 -10.30
N ASP A 90 13.67 -19.22 -11.18
CA ASP A 90 15.11 -19.41 -11.26
C ASP A 90 15.91 -18.58 -10.26
N GLY A 91 15.23 -17.78 -9.43
CA GLY A 91 15.82 -16.88 -8.44
C GLY A 91 16.25 -15.52 -8.99
N ALA A 92 16.06 -15.24 -10.28
CA ALA A 92 16.35 -13.92 -10.84
C ALA A 92 15.34 -12.90 -10.31
N VAL A 93 15.82 -11.71 -9.93
CA VAL A 93 14.98 -10.60 -9.51
C VAL A 93 15.12 -9.44 -10.50
N ILE A 94 14.00 -8.99 -11.06
CA ILE A 94 13.96 -7.82 -11.95
C ILE A 94 13.25 -6.68 -11.22
N ALA A 95 13.85 -5.50 -11.19
CA ALA A 95 13.36 -4.31 -10.54
C ALA A 95 13.17 -3.16 -11.52
N GLN A 96 12.12 -2.35 -11.32
CA GLN A 96 11.99 -1.06 -11.98
C GLN A 96 12.53 0.03 -11.05
N LEU A 97 13.47 0.82 -11.54
CA LEU A 97 14.06 1.94 -10.82
C LEU A 97 13.70 3.27 -11.52
N GLY A 98 13.53 4.33 -10.71
CA GLY A 98 13.28 5.68 -11.20
C GLY A 98 13.24 6.68 -10.05
N THR A 99 13.23 7.97 -10.40
CA THR A 99 12.91 9.02 -9.43
C THR A 99 11.44 8.88 -9.00
N PRO A 100 11.05 9.34 -7.79
CA PRO A 100 9.67 9.25 -7.30
C PRO A 100 8.76 10.27 -8.02
N ASP A 101 8.42 10.00 -9.28
CA ASP A 101 7.54 10.83 -10.10
C ASP A 101 6.55 9.94 -10.88
N MET A 102 5.26 10.14 -10.65
CA MET A 102 4.18 9.41 -11.32
C MET A 102 4.09 9.67 -12.82
N LYS A 103 4.72 10.72 -13.34
CA LYS A 103 4.73 10.99 -14.79
C LYS A 103 5.36 9.84 -15.57
N LEU A 104 6.37 9.17 -15.00
CA LEU A 104 7.06 8.05 -15.67
C LEU A 104 6.12 6.85 -15.94
N PRO A 105 5.45 6.27 -14.93
CA PRO A 105 4.53 5.16 -15.16
C PRO A 105 3.30 5.59 -15.97
N ILE A 106 2.76 6.82 -15.77
CA ILE A 106 1.62 7.32 -16.52
C ILE A 106 1.97 7.46 -18.01
N GLN A 107 3.11 8.08 -18.33
CA GLN A 107 3.56 8.20 -19.72
C GLN A 107 3.73 6.82 -20.36
N TYR A 108 4.37 5.87 -19.65
CA TYR A 108 4.57 4.54 -20.20
C TYR A 108 3.26 3.79 -20.44
N ALA A 109 2.28 3.95 -19.54
CA ALA A 109 0.96 3.35 -19.75
C ALA A 109 0.24 3.92 -20.99
N LEU A 110 0.38 5.22 -21.25
CA LEU A 110 -0.24 5.88 -22.40
C LEU A 110 0.42 5.52 -23.74
N TYR A 111 1.72 5.24 -23.75
CA TYR A 111 2.49 4.96 -24.96
C TYR A 111 2.97 3.51 -25.09
N TYR A 112 2.50 2.64 -24.20
CA TYR A 112 2.92 1.23 -24.21
C TYR A 112 2.83 0.60 -25.61
N PRO A 113 3.84 -0.16 -26.07
CA PRO A 113 5.08 -0.56 -25.37
C PRO A 113 6.27 0.42 -25.57
N GLU A 114 6.04 1.58 -26.16
CA GLU A 114 7.09 2.53 -26.50
C GLU A 114 7.56 3.33 -25.30
N ARG A 115 8.88 3.56 -25.19
CA ARG A 115 9.48 4.48 -24.25
C ARG A 115 9.78 5.80 -24.94
N ARG A 116 9.18 6.89 -24.46
CA ARG A 116 9.37 8.23 -25.02
C ARG A 116 10.17 9.13 -24.08
N TYR A 117 10.75 10.19 -24.62
CA TYR A 117 11.44 11.18 -23.82
C TYR A 117 10.48 11.81 -22.81
N LEU A 118 10.92 11.87 -21.56
CA LEU A 118 10.22 12.54 -20.45
C LEU A 118 11.21 13.54 -19.84
N PRO A 119 10.93 14.85 -19.86
CA PRO A 119 11.78 15.84 -19.18
C PRO A 119 11.66 15.66 -17.65
N GLY A 120 12.73 15.96 -16.93
CA GLY A 120 12.80 15.87 -15.47
C GLY A 120 14.04 15.16 -14.97
N ASP A 121 14.10 14.97 -13.65
CA ASP A 121 15.26 14.40 -12.99
C ASP A 121 15.47 12.93 -13.38
N ARG A 122 16.73 12.54 -13.39
CA ARG A 122 17.18 11.16 -13.65
C ARG A 122 17.86 10.61 -12.42
N LEU A 123 17.85 9.28 -12.27
CA LEU A 123 18.73 8.65 -11.29
C LEU A 123 20.19 8.84 -11.71
N ASP A 124 20.95 9.36 -10.78
CA ASP A 124 22.39 9.51 -10.93
C ASP A 124 23.10 8.47 -10.06
N PHE A 125 23.60 7.40 -10.68
CA PHE A 125 24.29 6.33 -9.98
C PHE A 125 25.67 6.73 -9.45
N SER A 126 26.21 7.89 -9.84
CA SER A 126 27.43 8.44 -9.26
C SER A 126 27.23 9.02 -7.86
N THR A 127 25.99 9.48 -7.57
CA THR A 127 25.61 10.06 -6.28
C THR A 127 24.77 9.10 -5.42
N LEU A 128 24.13 8.11 -6.04
CA LEU A 128 23.35 7.07 -5.36
C LEU A 128 24.29 6.04 -4.72
N SER A 129 24.74 6.33 -3.51
CA SER A 129 25.72 5.50 -2.81
C SER A 129 25.14 4.23 -2.19
N GLN A 130 23.84 4.22 -1.85
CA GLN A 130 23.22 3.14 -1.08
C GLN A 130 21.74 2.99 -1.36
N ILE A 131 21.27 1.75 -1.47
CA ILE A 131 19.86 1.36 -1.43
C ILE A 131 19.70 0.37 -0.28
N THR A 132 18.70 0.59 0.57
CA THR A 132 18.46 -0.24 1.75
C THR A 132 17.08 -0.86 1.73
N PHE A 133 16.95 -2.03 2.34
CA PHE A 133 15.71 -2.76 2.49
C PHE A 133 15.47 -3.11 3.94
N GLU A 134 14.19 -2.99 4.36
CA GLU A 134 13.75 -3.34 5.70
C GLU A 134 12.48 -4.20 5.60
N LYS A 135 12.23 -5.00 6.63
CA LYS A 135 10.94 -5.68 6.77
C LYS A 135 9.90 -4.67 7.25
N PRO A 136 8.65 -4.72 6.73
CA PRO A 136 7.57 -3.91 7.29
C PRO A 136 7.27 -4.36 8.72
N ASP A 137 7.09 -3.39 9.62
CA ASP A 137 6.60 -3.63 10.97
C ASP A 137 5.07 -3.75 10.95
N MET A 138 4.58 -5.00 10.88
CA MET A 138 3.15 -5.28 10.82
C MET A 138 2.46 -5.24 12.18
N GLU A 139 3.21 -5.20 13.26
CA GLU A 139 2.63 -5.07 14.61
C GLU A 139 2.28 -3.61 14.89
N THR A 140 3.22 -2.69 14.66
CA THR A 140 2.97 -1.25 14.79
C THR A 140 2.04 -0.73 13.69
N PHE A 141 2.21 -1.18 12.44
CA PHE A 141 1.38 -0.78 11.29
C PHE A 141 0.40 -1.90 10.93
N TYR A 142 -0.53 -2.13 11.84
CA TYR A 142 -1.49 -3.24 11.78
C TYR A 142 -2.39 -3.22 10.53
N GLY A 143 -2.61 -2.04 9.93
CA GLY A 143 -3.38 -1.89 8.68
C GLY A 143 -2.87 -2.76 7.53
N LEU A 144 -1.54 -2.96 7.41
CA LEU A 144 -0.97 -3.86 6.40
C LEU A 144 -1.34 -5.33 6.68
N LYS A 145 -1.30 -5.76 7.93
CA LYS A 145 -1.69 -7.12 8.33
C LYS A 145 -3.16 -7.40 8.02
N LEU A 146 -4.05 -6.46 8.34
CA LEU A 146 -5.49 -6.54 8.02
C LEU A 146 -5.74 -6.67 6.51
N ALA A 147 -4.97 -5.96 5.69
CA ALA A 147 -5.07 -6.09 4.23
C ALA A 147 -4.69 -7.49 3.73
N TYR A 148 -3.63 -8.09 4.27
CA TYR A 148 -3.27 -9.47 3.97
C TYR A 148 -4.37 -10.45 4.38
N GLU A 149 -4.99 -10.25 5.53
CA GLU A 149 -6.11 -11.07 6.01
C GLU A 149 -7.33 -10.93 5.08
N ALA A 150 -7.70 -9.69 4.71
CA ALA A 150 -8.78 -9.42 3.77
C ALA A 150 -8.52 -10.05 2.40
N GLY A 151 -7.31 -9.91 1.88
CA GLY A 151 -6.92 -10.45 0.58
C GLY A 151 -6.89 -11.98 0.54
N ARG A 152 -6.49 -12.66 1.64
CA ARG A 152 -6.53 -14.12 1.77
C ARG A 152 -7.95 -14.63 1.86
N LYS A 153 -8.78 -14.01 2.69
CA LYS A 153 -10.17 -14.43 2.90
C LYS A 153 -11.03 -14.16 1.65
N GLY A 154 -10.75 -13.07 0.94
CA GLY A 154 -11.47 -12.72 -0.29
C GLY A 154 -12.95 -12.42 -0.07
N GLY A 155 -13.75 -12.64 -1.12
CA GLY A 155 -15.18 -12.33 -1.07
C GLY A 155 -15.45 -10.85 -0.88
N SER A 156 -16.38 -10.51 -0.02
CA SER A 156 -16.74 -9.11 0.30
C SER A 156 -15.82 -8.45 1.35
N LEU A 157 -14.89 -9.20 1.97
CA LEU A 157 -14.04 -8.67 3.04
C LEU A 157 -13.08 -7.55 2.59
N PRO A 158 -12.46 -7.59 1.38
CA PRO A 158 -11.68 -6.46 0.85
C PRO A 158 -12.50 -5.17 0.71
N THR A 159 -13.81 -5.28 0.39
CA THR A 159 -14.71 -4.12 0.36
C THR A 159 -14.88 -3.51 1.74
N VAL A 160 -15.09 -4.34 2.77
CA VAL A 160 -15.18 -3.88 4.16
C VAL A 160 -13.90 -3.21 4.61
N PHE A 161 -12.74 -3.83 4.33
CA PHE A 161 -11.44 -3.24 4.63
C PHE A 161 -11.30 -1.83 4.04
N ASN A 162 -11.62 -1.67 2.75
CA ASN A 162 -11.52 -0.38 2.09
C ASN A 162 -12.55 0.63 2.63
N ALA A 163 -13.83 0.25 2.76
CA ALA A 163 -14.90 1.14 3.22
C ALA A 163 -14.65 1.62 4.65
N ALA A 164 -14.25 0.72 5.56
CA ALA A 164 -13.89 1.07 6.93
C ALA A 164 -12.69 2.04 6.97
N ASN A 165 -11.66 1.80 6.15
CA ASN A 165 -10.52 2.70 6.04
C ASN A 165 -10.93 4.09 5.53
N GLU A 166 -11.76 4.19 4.48
CA GLU A 166 -12.26 5.48 3.95
C GLU A 166 -12.93 6.29 5.06
N ARG A 167 -13.79 5.65 5.86
CA ARG A 167 -14.50 6.30 6.97
C ARG A 167 -13.58 6.68 8.11
N ALA A 168 -12.73 5.76 8.57
CA ALA A 168 -11.78 6.00 9.66
C ALA A 168 -10.80 7.13 9.31
N VAL A 169 -10.25 7.15 8.09
CA VAL A 169 -9.38 8.23 7.63
C VAL A 169 -10.11 9.57 7.58
N ALA A 170 -11.36 9.60 7.11
CA ALA A 170 -12.18 10.82 7.11
C ALA A 170 -12.41 11.34 8.55
N MET A 171 -12.72 10.46 9.50
CA MET A 171 -12.90 10.79 10.91
C MET A 171 -11.60 11.31 11.54
N PHE A 172 -10.46 10.66 11.26
CA PHE A 172 -9.15 11.14 11.73
C PHE A 172 -8.80 12.53 11.16
N LEU A 173 -8.98 12.73 9.85
CA LEU A 173 -8.77 14.04 9.22
C LEU A 173 -9.70 15.11 9.77
N GLY A 174 -10.92 14.72 10.20
CA GLY A 174 -11.89 15.54 10.92
C GLY A 174 -11.61 15.68 12.42
N ARG A 175 -10.53 15.08 12.94
CA ARG A 175 -10.13 15.09 14.37
C ARG A 175 -11.18 14.50 15.32
N GLN A 176 -11.95 13.53 14.82
CA GLN A 176 -12.98 12.84 15.59
C GLN A 176 -12.44 11.59 16.30
N ILE A 177 -11.35 11.04 15.79
CA ILE A 177 -10.66 9.87 16.34
C ILE A 177 -9.15 10.10 16.39
N ALA A 178 -8.45 9.31 17.21
CA ALA A 178 -7.00 9.27 17.28
C ALA A 178 -6.42 8.43 16.10
N TYR A 179 -5.12 8.58 15.85
CA TYR A 179 -4.42 7.91 14.75
C TYR A 179 -4.50 6.37 14.86
N LEU A 180 -4.27 5.82 16.04
CA LEU A 180 -4.28 4.37 16.27
C LEU A 180 -5.69 3.77 16.20
N GLU A 181 -6.74 4.57 16.35
CA GLU A 181 -8.12 4.07 16.18
C GLU A 181 -8.46 3.74 14.71
N ILE A 182 -7.67 4.22 13.74
CA ILE A 182 -7.89 3.89 12.32
C ILE A 182 -7.84 2.36 12.10
N PRO A 183 -6.73 1.65 12.40
CA PRO A 183 -6.68 0.19 12.21
C PRO A 183 -7.63 -0.56 13.15
N GLU A 184 -7.95 -0.05 14.33
CA GLU A 184 -8.91 -0.66 15.25
C GLU A 184 -10.33 -0.68 14.65
N ILE A 185 -10.76 0.44 14.05
CA ILE A 185 -12.07 0.52 13.38
C ILE A 185 -12.12 -0.45 12.19
N ILE A 186 -11.05 -0.51 11.38
CA ILE A 186 -10.97 -1.45 10.26
C ILE A 186 -11.11 -2.89 10.76
N SER A 187 -10.36 -3.27 11.81
CA SER A 187 -10.42 -4.61 12.41
C SER A 187 -11.82 -4.93 12.90
N ALA A 188 -12.42 -4.02 13.66
CA ALA A 188 -13.77 -4.22 14.21
C ALA A 188 -14.83 -4.40 13.11
N CYS A 189 -14.76 -3.62 12.02
CA CYS A 189 -15.66 -3.80 10.88
C CYS A 189 -15.45 -5.16 10.19
N MET A 190 -14.18 -5.58 9.98
CA MET A 190 -13.86 -6.86 9.37
C MET A 190 -14.31 -8.05 10.20
N GLU A 191 -14.16 -8.00 11.55
CA GLU A 191 -14.56 -9.05 12.49
C GLU A 191 -16.07 -9.23 12.56
N ASN A 192 -16.81 -8.12 12.53
CA ASN A 192 -18.27 -8.13 12.61
C ASN A 192 -18.96 -8.43 11.28
N HIS A 193 -18.21 -8.43 10.16
CA HIS A 193 -18.77 -8.64 8.84
C HIS A 193 -19.02 -10.12 8.53
N LYS A 194 -20.22 -10.42 8.05
CA LYS A 194 -20.56 -11.73 7.50
C LYS A 194 -20.10 -11.80 6.04
N ASN A 195 -18.93 -12.39 5.82
CA ASN A 195 -18.31 -12.44 4.50
C ASN A 195 -19.19 -13.20 3.47
N ILE A 196 -19.39 -12.58 2.30
CA ILE A 196 -20.01 -13.15 1.12
C ILE A 196 -18.87 -13.66 0.23
N ALA A 197 -18.82 -14.96 -0.03
CA ALA A 197 -17.65 -15.57 -0.70
C ALA A 197 -17.52 -15.16 -2.18
N ASP A 198 -18.64 -15.01 -2.88
CA ASP A 198 -18.68 -14.63 -4.30
C ASP A 198 -19.75 -13.54 -4.48
N PRO A 199 -19.44 -12.28 -4.06
CA PRO A 199 -20.42 -11.22 -4.04
C PRO A 199 -20.71 -10.69 -5.45
N THR A 200 -21.98 -10.42 -5.73
CA THR A 200 -22.40 -9.63 -6.88
C THR A 200 -21.99 -8.16 -6.73
N VAL A 201 -22.05 -7.40 -7.81
CA VAL A 201 -21.77 -5.94 -7.76
C VAL A 201 -22.73 -5.23 -6.79
N GLU A 202 -24.02 -5.60 -6.79
CA GLU A 202 -25.02 -5.04 -5.88
C GLU A 202 -24.69 -5.32 -4.41
N GLU A 203 -24.23 -6.54 -4.11
CA GLU A 203 -23.80 -6.93 -2.76
C GLU A 203 -22.52 -6.20 -2.33
N ILE A 204 -21.55 -5.98 -3.23
CA ILE A 204 -20.36 -5.15 -2.97
C ILE A 204 -20.77 -3.71 -2.62
N LEU A 205 -21.61 -3.07 -3.46
CA LEU A 205 -22.08 -1.71 -3.23
C LEU A 205 -22.94 -1.59 -1.96
N LYS A 206 -23.68 -2.64 -1.61
CA LYS A 206 -24.43 -2.69 -0.35
C LYS A 206 -23.46 -2.80 0.83
N THR A 207 -22.50 -3.71 0.77
CA THR A 207 -21.47 -3.90 1.81
C THR A 207 -20.72 -2.60 2.08
N GLU A 208 -20.30 -1.89 1.03
CA GLU A 208 -19.61 -0.60 1.17
C GLU A 208 -20.46 0.44 1.92
N ARG A 209 -21.77 0.51 1.64
CA ARG A 209 -22.68 1.47 2.31
C ARG A 209 -22.99 1.12 3.76
N GLU A 210 -23.02 -0.17 4.09
CA GLU A 210 -23.35 -0.68 5.42
C GLU A 210 -22.16 -0.73 6.38
N THR A 211 -20.92 -0.68 5.85
CA THR A 211 -19.68 -0.58 6.61
C THR A 211 -19.43 0.86 7.07
#